data_eafd4d32e7821d45d4677dc62e3c0d5f
#
_entry.id   eafd4d32e7821d45d4677dc62e3c0d5f
#
_cell.length_a   1.000
_cell.length_b   1.000
_cell.length_c   1.000
_cell.angle_alpha   90.00
_cell.angle_beta   90.00
_cell.angle_gamma   90.00
#
_symmetry.space_group_name_H-M   'P 1'
#
loop_
_entity.id
_entity.type
_entity.pdbx_description
1 polymer ?
#
loop_
_entity_poly.entity_id
_entity_poly.type
_entity_poly.pdbx_seq_one_letter_code
_entity_poly.pdbx_strand_id
1 'polypeptide(L)'
;YPLRRVSVEQPSVQRTVAIGNAAHEVHPVAGQGFNLGLRDVAELAEVIASACKKKQDIGDPALLHRYTRSRQHQVRRVTAFTDGLVQLFTNEVPGLGLLRSVGLNTVEILPPIKRALLRRTAGLSGRQPRLARGLPLVTSGGHR
;
A
#
# COMPACT_ATOMS: atom_id res chain seq x y z
N TYR A 1 20.94 -7.70 11.61
CA TYR A 1 20.72 -6.76 10.49
C TYR A 1 19.78 -5.65 10.96
N PRO A 2 20.23 -4.38 10.97
CA PRO A 2 19.37 -3.29 11.41
C PRO A 2 18.25 -3.09 10.39
N LEU A 3 17.02 -3.32 10.83
CA LEU A 3 15.83 -3.07 10.03
C LEU A 3 15.54 -1.56 10.02
N ARG A 4 15.77 -0.93 8.88
CA ARG A 4 15.52 0.51 8.69
C ARG A 4 14.36 0.71 7.74
N ARG A 5 13.56 1.71 8.04
CA ARG A 5 12.58 2.20 7.08
C ARG A 5 13.26 3.18 6.13
N VAL A 6 13.16 2.92 4.85
CA VAL A 6 13.66 3.82 3.81
C VAL A 6 12.49 4.21 2.92
N SER A 7 12.41 5.48 2.58
CA SER A 7 11.41 6.00 1.64
C SER A 7 12.07 7.06 0.78
N VAL A 8 11.92 6.93 -0.53
CA VAL A 8 12.41 7.91 -1.48
C VAL A 8 11.45 9.11 -1.50
N GLU A 9 11.99 10.32 -1.33
CA GLU A 9 11.17 11.54 -1.32
C GLU A 9 10.54 11.81 -2.68
N GLN A 10 11.32 11.61 -3.75
CA GLN A 10 10.87 11.80 -5.13
C GLN A 10 11.01 10.50 -5.91
N PRO A 11 10.04 9.56 -5.82
CA PRO A 11 10.13 8.29 -6.51
C PRO A 11 9.88 8.39 -8.02
N SER A 12 9.57 9.57 -8.56
CA SER A 12 9.54 9.83 -10.01
C SER A 12 10.40 11.01 -10.37
N VAL A 13 11.27 10.83 -11.36
CA VAL A 13 12.14 11.86 -11.92
C VAL A 13 12.13 11.73 -13.43
N GLN A 14 11.83 12.83 -14.13
CA GLN A 14 11.68 12.83 -15.59
C GLN A 14 10.73 11.71 -16.07
N ARG A 15 11.21 10.78 -16.86
CA ARG A 15 10.47 9.65 -17.44
C ARG A 15 10.66 8.33 -16.65
N THR A 16 11.26 8.39 -15.46
CA THR A 16 11.58 7.23 -14.63
C THR A 16 10.73 7.24 -13.37
N VAL A 17 10.31 6.06 -12.91
CA VAL A 17 9.62 5.87 -11.64
C VAL A 17 10.19 4.67 -10.90
N ALA A 18 10.49 4.85 -9.62
CA ALA A 18 10.86 3.77 -8.71
C ALA A 18 9.59 3.09 -8.14
N ILE A 19 9.62 1.76 -8.01
CA ILE A 19 8.54 0.95 -7.46
C ILE A 19 9.08 -0.09 -6.48
N GLY A 20 8.22 -0.62 -5.63
CA GLY A 20 8.58 -1.65 -4.64
C GLY A 20 9.67 -1.15 -3.69
N ASN A 21 10.62 -2.02 -3.37
CA ASN A 21 11.71 -1.69 -2.42
C ASN A 21 12.60 -0.54 -2.88
N ALA A 22 12.69 -0.27 -4.19
CA ALA A 22 13.40 0.89 -4.71
C ALA A 22 12.72 2.22 -4.38
N ALA A 23 11.41 2.22 -4.15
CA ALA A 23 10.64 3.41 -3.77
C ALA A 23 10.44 3.51 -2.25
N HIS A 24 10.22 2.38 -1.59
CA HIS A 24 9.94 2.32 -0.16
C HIS A 24 10.29 0.95 0.42
N GLU A 25 11.08 0.96 1.44
CA GLU A 25 11.37 -0.21 2.27
C GLU A 25 10.58 -0.08 3.58
N VAL A 26 9.71 -1.05 3.85
CA VAL A 26 8.87 -1.08 5.05
C VAL A 26 9.38 -2.14 6.01
N HIS A 27 9.11 -1.95 7.31
CA HIS A 27 9.48 -2.92 8.32
C HIS A 27 8.82 -4.27 8.02
N PRO A 28 9.56 -5.42 8.12
CA PRO A 28 9.06 -6.75 7.73
C PRO A 28 7.95 -7.30 8.63
N VAL A 29 7.59 -6.61 9.70
CA VAL A 29 6.44 -6.95 10.54
C VAL A 29 5.19 -7.04 9.67
N ALA A 30 4.59 -8.20 9.62
CA ALA A 30 3.40 -8.53 8.82
C ALA A 30 3.63 -8.77 7.30
N GLY A 31 4.87 -8.88 6.79
CA GLY A 31 5.12 -9.26 5.39
C GLY A 31 4.53 -8.32 4.33
N GLN A 32 4.29 -7.06 4.66
CA GLN A 32 3.58 -6.10 3.81
C GLN A 32 4.40 -5.60 2.61
N GLY A 33 5.75 -5.68 2.67
CA GLY A 33 6.63 -5.12 1.64
C GLY A 33 6.34 -5.70 0.24
N PHE A 34 6.23 -7.02 0.13
CA PHE A 34 5.91 -7.68 -1.12
C PHE A 34 4.52 -7.27 -1.67
N ASN A 35 3.51 -7.22 -0.80
CA ASN A 35 2.16 -6.82 -1.19
C ASN A 35 2.09 -5.37 -1.66
N LEU A 36 2.89 -4.47 -1.05
CA LEU A 36 3.02 -3.09 -1.49
C LEU A 36 3.67 -3.00 -2.87
N GLY A 37 4.74 -3.76 -3.11
CA GLY A 37 5.40 -3.83 -4.41
C GLY A 37 4.49 -4.38 -5.52
N LEU A 38 3.73 -5.44 -5.26
CA LEU A 38 2.73 -5.94 -6.21
C LEU A 38 1.67 -4.89 -6.54
N ARG A 39 1.24 -4.12 -5.56
CA ARG A 39 0.31 -3.02 -5.79
C ARG A 39 0.92 -1.90 -6.63
N ASP A 40 2.20 -1.58 -6.42
CA ASP A 40 2.89 -0.59 -7.22
C ASP A 40 2.83 -1.00 -8.70
N VAL A 41 3.17 -2.25 -9.00
CA VAL A 41 3.11 -2.81 -10.36
C VAL A 41 1.69 -2.72 -10.91
N ALA A 42 0.69 -3.17 -10.16
CA ALA A 42 -0.69 -3.20 -10.62
C ALA A 42 -1.26 -1.80 -10.88
N GLU A 43 -0.99 -0.83 -10.01
CA GLU A 43 -1.45 0.56 -10.18
C GLU A 43 -0.70 1.27 -11.31
N LEU A 44 0.62 1.05 -11.44
CA LEU A 44 1.38 1.61 -12.54
C LEU A 44 0.90 1.05 -13.89
N ALA A 45 0.63 -0.25 -13.97
CA ALA A 45 0.07 -0.88 -15.17
C ALA A 45 -1.30 -0.28 -15.56
N GLU A 46 -2.18 0.01 -14.57
CA GLU A 46 -3.44 0.71 -14.85
C GLU A 46 -3.22 2.12 -15.41
N VAL A 47 -2.27 2.87 -14.82
CA VAL A 47 -1.94 4.23 -15.25
C VAL A 47 -1.42 4.22 -16.69
N ILE A 48 -0.46 3.32 -17.00
CA ILE A 48 0.10 3.16 -18.34
C ILE A 48 -0.98 2.75 -19.35
N ALA A 49 -1.78 1.72 -19.05
CA ALA A 49 -2.84 1.25 -19.93
C ALA A 49 -3.89 2.35 -20.21
N SER A 50 -4.22 3.15 -19.20
CA SER A 50 -5.12 4.29 -19.35
C SER A 50 -4.52 5.39 -20.23
N ALA A 51 -3.24 5.70 -20.08
CA ALA A 51 -2.52 6.68 -20.90
C ALA A 51 -2.44 6.22 -22.36
N CYS A 52 -2.08 4.95 -22.60
CA CYS A 52 -2.07 4.36 -23.94
C CYS A 52 -3.44 4.46 -24.62
N LYS A 53 -4.53 4.12 -23.92
CA LYS A 53 -5.89 4.25 -24.46
C LYS A 53 -6.24 5.67 -24.86
N LYS A 54 -5.74 6.65 -24.11
CA LYS A 54 -5.95 8.09 -24.39
C LYS A 54 -4.94 8.68 -25.35
N LYS A 55 -4.01 7.87 -25.87
CA LYS A 55 -2.89 8.32 -26.71
C LYS A 55 -2.03 9.40 -26.03
N GLN A 56 -1.92 9.33 -24.70
CA GLN A 56 -1.08 10.20 -23.89
C GLN A 56 0.34 9.62 -23.78
N ASP A 57 1.32 10.49 -23.59
CA ASP A 57 2.69 10.05 -23.30
C ASP A 57 2.73 9.33 -21.94
N ILE A 58 3.13 8.05 -21.95
CA ILE A 58 3.24 7.23 -20.74
C ILE A 58 4.35 7.71 -19.81
N GLY A 59 5.34 8.43 -20.33
CA GLY A 59 6.45 9.02 -19.58
C GLY A 59 6.21 10.47 -19.16
N ASP A 60 5.01 11.00 -19.36
CA ASP A 60 4.66 12.36 -18.91
C ASP A 60 4.95 12.53 -17.42
N PRO A 61 5.81 13.49 -17.03
CA PRO A 61 6.14 13.74 -15.63
C PRO A 61 4.91 14.00 -14.75
N ALA A 62 3.89 14.68 -15.26
CA ALA A 62 2.67 14.94 -14.51
C ALA A 62 1.85 13.66 -14.27
N LEU A 63 1.86 12.73 -15.22
CA LEU A 63 1.23 11.42 -15.10
C LEU A 63 1.94 10.59 -14.01
N LEU A 64 3.26 10.49 -14.09
CA LEU A 64 4.07 9.74 -13.15
C LEU A 64 4.03 10.34 -11.74
N HIS A 65 4.03 11.66 -11.62
CA HIS A 65 3.91 12.34 -10.33
C HIS A 65 2.55 12.09 -9.67
N ARG A 66 1.45 12.07 -10.43
CA ARG A 66 0.12 11.71 -9.87
C ARG A 66 0.11 10.28 -9.34
N TYR A 67 0.71 9.35 -10.08
CA TYR A 67 0.88 7.96 -9.63
C TYR A 67 1.66 7.90 -8.31
N THR A 68 2.86 8.46 -8.26
CA THR A 68 3.74 8.40 -7.08
C THR A 68 3.11 9.06 -5.86
N ARG A 69 2.42 10.19 -6.03
CA ARG A 69 1.71 10.87 -4.94
C ARG A 69 0.59 9.99 -4.35
N SER A 70 -0.18 9.32 -5.21
CA SER A 70 -1.21 8.38 -4.78
C SER A 70 -0.60 7.22 -4.00
N ARG A 71 0.50 6.65 -4.51
CA ARG A 71 1.20 5.53 -3.87
C ARG A 71 1.82 5.91 -2.53
N GLN A 72 2.52 7.04 -2.46
CA GLN A 72 3.11 7.52 -1.20
C GLN A 72 2.06 7.68 -0.10
N HIS A 73 0.87 8.19 -0.44
CA HIS A 73 -0.22 8.29 0.54
C HIS A 73 -0.66 6.91 1.05
N GLN A 74 -0.80 5.94 0.17
CA GLN A 74 -1.19 4.57 0.55
C GLN A 74 -0.08 3.90 1.38
N VAL A 75 1.18 4.01 0.96
CA VAL A 75 2.34 3.48 1.69
C VAL A 75 2.42 4.07 3.09
N ARG A 76 2.31 5.41 3.23
CA ARG A 76 2.32 6.08 4.55
C ARG A 76 1.23 5.53 5.48
N ARG A 77 0.02 5.27 4.97
CA ARG A 77 -1.07 4.70 5.78
C ARG A 77 -0.78 3.28 6.26
N VAL A 78 -0.21 2.44 5.39
CA VAL A 78 0.18 1.08 5.76
C VAL A 78 1.31 1.12 6.79
N THR A 79 2.33 1.93 6.54
CA THR A 79 3.49 2.06 7.42
C THR A 79 3.09 2.60 8.80
N ALA A 80 2.29 3.66 8.86
CA ALA A 80 1.81 4.21 10.13
C ALA A 80 1.01 3.17 10.94
N PHE A 81 0.22 2.34 10.28
CA PHE A 81 -0.50 1.26 10.93
C PHE A 81 0.46 0.19 11.48
N THR A 82 1.45 -0.22 10.69
CA THR A 82 2.45 -1.22 11.10
C THR A 82 3.32 -0.70 12.23
N ASP A 83 3.79 0.55 12.14
CA ASP A 83 4.59 1.21 13.18
C ASP A 83 3.77 1.31 14.50
N GLY A 84 2.49 1.65 14.40
CA GLY A 84 1.58 1.68 15.55
C GLY A 84 1.41 0.31 16.21
N LEU A 85 1.31 -0.77 15.42
CA LEU A 85 1.29 -2.12 15.95
C LEU A 85 2.62 -2.47 16.65
N VAL A 86 3.75 -2.19 16.01
CA VAL A 86 5.07 -2.45 16.62
C VAL A 86 5.16 -1.71 17.96
N GLN A 87 4.86 -0.42 18.00
CA GLN A 87 4.91 0.38 19.23
C GLN A 87 3.96 -0.17 20.32
N LEU A 88 2.76 -0.60 19.93
CA LEU A 88 1.82 -1.19 20.87
C LEU A 88 2.38 -2.46 21.54
N PHE A 89 3.12 -3.27 20.79
CA PHE A 89 3.62 -4.56 21.29
C PHE A 89 5.02 -4.49 21.91
N THR A 90 5.84 -3.49 21.57
CA THR A 90 7.21 -3.35 22.07
C THR A 90 7.36 -2.39 23.26
N ASN A 91 6.40 -1.47 23.46
CA ASN A 91 6.46 -0.53 24.57
C ASN A 91 6.08 -1.18 25.90
N GLU A 92 6.94 -0.97 26.91
CA GLU A 92 6.77 -1.47 28.29
C GLU A 92 6.15 -0.42 29.24
N VAL A 93 5.42 0.57 28.71
CA VAL A 93 4.78 1.60 29.52
C VAL A 93 3.75 0.97 30.49
N PRO A 94 3.78 1.28 31.81
CA PRO A 94 2.81 0.79 32.75
C PRO A 94 1.37 1.09 32.30
N GLY A 95 0.49 0.08 32.35
CA GLY A 95 -0.89 0.19 31.87
C GLY A 95 -1.14 -0.19 30.42
N LEU A 96 -0.11 -0.16 29.55
CA LEU A 96 -0.24 -0.58 28.15
C LEU A 96 -0.53 -2.09 28.03
N GLY A 97 -0.06 -2.89 28.96
CA GLY A 97 -0.37 -4.32 29.05
C GLY A 97 -1.87 -4.59 29.20
N LEU A 98 -2.55 -3.81 30.06
CA LEU A 98 -4.00 -3.91 30.24
C LEU A 98 -4.74 -3.48 28.96
N LEU A 99 -4.37 -2.35 28.36
CA LEU A 99 -4.93 -1.87 27.10
C LEU A 99 -4.74 -2.88 25.97
N ARG A 100 -3.58 -3.53 25.91
CA ARG A 100 -3.28 -4.61 24.95
C ARG A 100 -4.22 -5.79 25.13
N SER A 101 -4.40 -6.27 26.37
CA SER A 101 -5.29 -7.39 26.68
C SER A 101 -6.75 -7.07 26.39
N VAL A 102 -7.23 -5.90 26.81
CA VAL A 102 -8.59 -5.42 26.51
C VAL A 102 -8.77 -5.23 25.01
N GLY A 103 -7.79 -4.64 24.31
CA GLY A 103 -7.83 -4.45 22.87
C GLY A 103 -7.90 -5.76 22.10
N LEU A 104 -7.07 -6.74 22.42
CA LEU A 104 -7.09 -8.07 21.80
C LEU A 104 -8.41 -8.80 22.05
N ASN A 105 -8.91 -8.80 23.29
CA ASN A 105 -10.21 -9.39 23.61
C ASN A 105 -11.35 -8.69 22.83
N THR A 106 -11.29 -7.36 22.72
CA THR A 106 -12.28 -6.60 21.94
C THR A 106 -12.27 -6.98 20.47
N VAL A 107 -11.07 -7.14 19.87
CA VAL A 107 -10.92 -7.60 18.48
C VAL A 107 -11.48 -9.01 18.29
N GLU A 108 -11.32 -9.88 19.28
CA GLU A 108 -11.83 -11.26 19.20
C GLU A 108 -13.35 -11.33 19.31
N ILE A 109 -13.93 -10.53 20.21
CA ILE A 109 -15.38 -10.52 20.51
C ILE A 109 -16.18 -9.76 19.45
N LEU A 110 -15.58 -8.73 18.80
CA LEU A 110 -16.30 -7.89 17.85
C LEU A 110 -15.93 -8.23 16.39
N PRO A 111 -16.76 -9.04 15.69
CA PRO A 111 -16.50 -9.46 14.31
C PRO A 111 -16.22 -8.33 13.31
N PRO A 112 -16.87 -7.15 13.40
CA PRO A 112 -16.57 -6.06 12.46
C PRO A 112 -15.16 -5.50 12.64
N ILE A 113 -14.66 -5.41 13.87
CA ILE A 113 -13.30 -4.94 14.18
C ILE A 113 -12.28 -5.96 13.68
N LYS A 114 -12.50 -7.25 13.94
CA LYS A 114 -11.67 -8.34 13.44
C LYS A 114 -11.57 -8.33 11.91
N ARG A 115 -12.70 -8.20 11.22
CA ARG A 115 -12.73 -8.11 9.75
C ARG A 115 -12.00 -6.87 9.22
N ALA A 116 -12.17 -5.71 9.87
CA ALA A 116 -11.48 -4.48 9.49
C ALA A 116 -9.96 -4.62 9.68
N LEU A 117 -9.51 -5.22 10.79
CA LEU A 117 -8.11 -5.50 11.07
C LEU A 117 -7.53 -6.47 10.04
N LEU A 118 -8.20 -7.61 9.79
CA LEU A 118 -7.78 -8.59 8.79
C LEU A 118 -7.69 -8.00 7.39
N ARG A 119 -8.67 -7.20 6.96
CA ARG A 119 -8.59 -6.49 5.68
C ARG A 119 -7.41 -5.55 5.60
N ARG A 120 -7.06 -4.90 6.70
CA ARG A 120 -5.97 -3.95 6.76
C ARG A 120 -4.61 -4.64 6.75
N THR A 121 -4.45 -5.72 7.52
CA THR A 121 -3.23 -6.55 7.56
C THR A 121 -3.03 -7.34 6.26
N ALA A 122 -4.09 -7.83 5.63
CA ALA A 122 -4.03 -8.47 4.31
C ALA A 122 -3.78 -7.48 3.17
N GLY A 123 -3.61 -6.18 3.47
CA GLY A 123 -3.42 -5.16 2.43
C GLY A 123 -4.66 -4.93 1.56
N LEU A 124 -5.84 -5.40 1.94
CA LEU A 124 -7.09 -5.28 1.16
C LEU A 124 -7.84 -3.96 1.43
N SER A 125 -7.27 -3.05 2.22
CA SER A 125 -7.87 -1.76 2.53
C SER A 125 -7.66 -0.75 1.41
N GLY A 126 -8.72 -0.02 1.06
CA GLY A 126 -8.73 1.00 0.03
C GLY A 126 -9.06 0.48 -1.37
N ARG A 127 -8.87 1.35 -2.38
CA ARG A 127 -9.11 1.00 -3.79
C ARG A 127 -8.13 -0.08 -4.22
N GLN A 128 -8.66 -1.20 -4.70
CA GLN A 128 -7.85 -2.27 -5.27
C GLN A 128 -7.66 -2.02 -6.77
N PRO A 129 -6.43 -2.10 -7.30
CA PRO A 129 -6.18 -2.06 -8.73
C PRO A 129 -6.95 -3.17 -9.46
N ARG A 130 -7.29 -2.93 -10.72
CA ARG A 130 -8.05 -3.89 -11.55
C ARG A 130 -7.35 -5.26 -11.62
N LEU A 131 -6.03 -5.27 -11.82
CA LEU A 131 -5.24 -6.51 -11.84
C LEU A 131 -5.35 -7.28 -10.51
N ALA A 132 -5.29 -6.59 -9.38
CA ALA A 132 -5.44 -7.22 -8.06
C ALA A 132 -6.85 -7.80 -7.83
N ARG A 133 -7.83 -7.39 -8.65
CA ARG A 133 -9.21 -7.90 -8.66
C ARG A 133 -9.46 -8.96 -9.74
N GLY A 134 -8.41 -9.38 -10.46
CA GLY A 134 -8.54 -10.30 -11.60
C GLY A 134 -9.26 -9.69 -12.83
N LEU A 135 -9.32 -8.36 -12.91
CA LEU A 135 -10.00 -7.66 -14.00
C LEU A 135 -8.98 -7.21 -15.05
N PRO A 136 -9.33 -7.20 -16.35
CA PRO A 136 -8.45 -6.71 -17.40
C PRO A 136 -8.13 -5.23 -17.21
N LEU A 137 -6.91 -4.81 -17.57
CA LEU A 137 -6.43 -3.42 -17.45
C LEU A 137 -7.29 -2.43 -18.23
N VAL A 138 -7.75 -2.85 -19.40
CA VAL A 138 -8.60 -2.06 -20.28
C VAL A 138 -9.90 -2.86 -20.47
N THR A 139 -11.05 -2.23 -20.27
CA THR A 139 -12.30 -2.79 -20.75
C THR A 139 -12.21 -2.83 -22.28
N SER A 140 -12.28 -4.03 -22.86
CA SER A 140 -12.51 -4.17 -24.29
C SER A 140 -13.73 -3.32 -24.64
N GLY A 141 -13.51 -2.15 -25.23
CA GLY A 141 -14.59 -1.41 -25.86
C GLY A 141 -15.16 -2.32 -26.91
N GLY A 142 -16.43 -2.71 -26.77
CA GLY A 142 -17.09 -3.52 -27.74
C GLY A 142 -16.91 -2.89 -29.12
N HIS A 143 -16.29 -3.63 -30.00
CA HIS A 143 -16.51 -3.41 -31.42
C HIS A 143 -17.99 -3.73 -31.67
N ARG A 144 -18.78 -2.69 -31.84
CA ARG A 144 -20.01 -2.74 -32.65
C ARG A 144 -19.69 -2.10 -33.97
#